data_cdf4b6b00bbc03803d622ab2298b5a1b
#
_entry.id   cdf4b6b00bbc03803d622ab2298b5a1b
#
_cell.length_a   1.000
_cell.length_b   1.000
_cell.length_c   1.000
_cell.angle_alpha   90.00
_cell.angle_beta   90.00
_cell.angle_gamma   90.00
#
_symmetry.space_group_name_H-M   'P 1'
#
loop_
_entity.id
_entity.type
_entity.pdbx_description
1 polymer ?
#
loop_
_entity_poly.entity_id
_entity_poly.type
_entity_poly.pdbx_seq_one_letter_code
_entity_poly.pdbx_strand_id
1 'polypeptide(L)'
;MYINPYGADPVTLVADLANSRPRTTRELVDRCREAGVTIDRDADENDLAEVHDFLDGWLVVVDTTDPRPRAEALNSLLAEHAGPPRLTDHDGHWHVHYRADDVTFARLLTAMFSVGTALHLTERGIDRLARCAAHNCTQIFADTTRNGRKTYCSPRCNNRSAVRRHRARA
;
A
#
# COMPACT_ATOMS: atom_id res chain seq x y z
N MET A 1 -0.87 -17.24 -9.08
CA MET A 1 -2.20 -16.65 -9.34
C MET A 1 -2.00 -15.15 -9.38
N TYR A 2 -2.25 -14.52 -10.51
CA TYR A 2 -2.13 -13.06 -10.65
C TYR A 2 -3.46 -12.46 -10.20
N ILE A 3 -3.51 -11.86 -9.03
CA ILE A 3 -4.71 -11.24 -8.48
C ILE A 3 -4.53 -9.71 -8.43
N ASN A 4 -3.93 -9.13 -9.47
CA ASN A 4 -3.89 -7.68 -9.58
C ASN A 4 -4.63 -7.23 -10.84
N PRO A 5 -5.94 -6.96 -10.75
CA PRO A 5 -6.73 -6.49 -11.89
C PRO A 5 -6.38 -5.06 -12.33
N TYR A 6 -5.62 -4.31 -11.54
CA TYR A 6 -5.36 -2.90 -11.78
C TYR A 6 -3.96 -2.61 -12.36
N GLY A 7 -3.17 -3.62 -12.71
CA GLY A 7 -1.83 -3.46 -13.29
C GLY A 7 -0.78 -2.83 -12.38
N ALA A 8 -1.19 -2.11 -11.33
CA ALA A 8 -0.33 -1.54 -10.30
C ALA A 8 -0.19 -2.50 -9.12
N ASP A 9 0.91 -2.41 -8.36
CA ASP A 9 1.03 -3.06 -7.07
C ASP A 9 0.39 -2.14 -6.00
N PRO A 10 -0.85 -2.42 -5.53
CA PRO A 10 -1.57 -1.53 -4.62
C PRO A 10 -0.82 -1.26 -3.32
N VAL A 11 -0.03 -2.24 -2.85
CA VAL A 11 0.75 -2.06 -1.62
C VAL A 11 1.93 -1.12 -1.83
N THR A 12 2.48 -1.06 -3.03
CA THR A 12 3.54 -0.09 -3.39
C THR A 12 2.96 1.32 -3.48
N LEU A 13 1.80 1.48 -4.10
CA LEU A 13 1.14 2.78 -4.21
C LEU A 13 0.73 3.33 -2.83
N VAL A 14 0.09 2.52 -1.97
CA VAL A 14 -0.28 3.00 -0.63
C VAL A 14 0.95 3.35 0.21
N ALA A 15 2.06 2.59 0.09
CA ALA A 15 3.31 2.94 0.76
C ALA A 15 3.91 4.25 0.24
N ASP A 16 3.80 4.52 -1.07
CA ASP A 16 4.23 5.77 -1.67
C ASP A 16 3.38 6.96 -1.19
N LEU A 17 2.05 6.82 -1.18
CA LEU A 17 1.13 7.82 -0.63
C LEU A 17 1.37 8.07 0.87
N ALA A 18 1.64 7.04 1.66
CA ALA A 18 1.93 7.18 3.08
C ALA A 18 3.29 7.86 3.35
N ASN A 19 4.28 7.64 2.48
CA ASN A 19 5.60 8.28 2.57
C ASN A 19 5.58 9.77 2.21
N SER A 20 4.67 10.18 1.35
CA SER A 20 4.49 11.55 0.90
C SER A 20 3.02 11.80 0.63
N ARG A 21 2.29 12.23 1.64
CA ARG A 21 0.84 12.44 1.53
C ARG A 21 0.51 13.49 0.48
N PRO A 22 -0.44 13.21 -0.44
CA PRO A 22 -0.90 14.19 -1.41
C PRO A 22 -1.57 15.35 -0.65
N ARG A 23 -1.31 16.59 -1.11
CA ARG A 23 -1.85 17.81 -0.49
C ARG A 23 -3.15 18.27 -1.13
N THR A 24 -3.42 17.79 -2.33
CA THR A 24 -4.61 18.13 -3.10
C THR A 24 -5.20 16.87 -3.74
N THR A 25 -6.50 16.91 -4.03
CA THR A 25 -7.20 15.87 -4.77
C THR A 25 -6.54 15.60 -6.13
N ARG A 26 -6.12 16.67 -6.81
CA ARG A 26 -5.41 16.56 -8.10
C ARG A 26 -4.11 15.76 -7.96
N GLU A 27 -3.28 16.04 -6.96
CA GLU A 27 -2.03 15.31 -6.70
C GLU A 27 -2.32 13.83 -6.42
N LEU A 28 -3.37 13.52 -5.63
CA LEU A 28 -3.79 12.15 -5.36
C LEU A 28 -4.17 11.43 -6.67
N VAL A 29 -5.02 12.05 -7.49
CA VAL A 29 -5.47 11.50 -8.78
C VAL A 29 -4.29 11.27 -9.74
N ASP A 30 -3.39 12.26 -9.86
CA ASP A 30 -2.24 12.15 -10.76
C ASP A 30 -1.31 11.00 -10.35
N ARG A 31 -1.02 10.84 -9.06
CA ARG A 31 -0.21 9.73 -8.56
C ARG A 31 -0.87 8.37 -8.74
N CYS A 32 -2.18 8.27 -8.57
CA CYS A 32 -2.92 7.04 -8.86
C CYS A 32 -2.84 6.67 -10.35
N ARG A 33 -2.98 7.66 -11.26
CA ARG A 33 -2.84 7.44 -12.71
C ARG A 33 -1.42 7.01 -13.09
N GLU A 34 -0.40 7.66 -12.53
CA GLU A 34 1.00 7.29 -12.75
C GLU A 34 1.30 5.85 -12.28
N ALA A 35 0.62 5.40 -11.22
CA ALA A 35 0.69 4.02 -10.75
C ALA A 35 -0.18 3.04 -11.58
N GLY A 36 -0.86 3.50 -12.63
CA GLY A 36 -1.66 2.66 -13.52
C GLY A 36 -3.07 2.33 -12.99
N VAL A 37 -3.57 3.09 -12.01
CA VAL A 37 -4.97 2.95 -11.56
C VAL A 37 -5.88 3.58 -12.58
N THR A 38 -6.85 2.81 -13.10
CA THR A 38 -7.90 3.33 -13.96
C THR A 38 -8.89 4.15 -13.12
N ILE A 39 -9.05 5.42 -13.46
CA ILE A 39 -9.93 6.35 -12.77
C ILE A 39 -11.04 6.74 -13.74
N ASP A 40 -12.25 6.27 -13.48
CA ASP A 40 -13.48 6.46 -14.25
C ASP A 40 -14.49 7.38 -13.56
N ARG A 41 -14.06 8.07 -12.50
CA ARG A 41 -14.89 8.92 -11.65
C ARG A 41 -14.15 10.17 -11.20
N ASP A 42 -14.92 11.19 -10.85
CA ASP A 42 -14.38 12.40 -10.25
C ASP A 42 -13.98 12.17 -8.80
N ALA A 43 -13.00 12.90 -8.34
CA ALA A 43 -12.53 12.92 -6.97
C ALA A 43 -12.72 14.33 -6.38
N ASP A 44 -13.08 14.40 -5.11
CA ASP A 44 -13.30 15.65 -4.39
C ASP A 44 -12.45 15.77 -3.11
N GLU A 45 -12.65 16.84 -2.34
CA GLU A 45 -11.91 17.08 -1.10
C GLU A 45 -12.27 16.07 0.01
N ASN A 46 -13.48 15.49 -0.01
CA ASN A 46 -13.87 14.46 0.95
C ASN A 46 -13.11 13.15 0.65
N ASP A 47 -12.92 12.83 -0.63
CA ASP A 47 -12.09 11.67 -1.02
C ASP A 47 -10.65 11.83 -0.52
N LEU A 48 -10.07 13.03 -0.62
CA LEU A 48 -8.72 13.28 -0.10
C LEU A 48 -8.66 13.09 1.41
N ALA A 49 -9.64 13.60 2.14
CA ALA A 49 -9.72 13.46 3.59
C ALA A 49 -9.89 11.99 4.01
N GLU A 50 -10.80 11.24 3.37
CA GLU A 50 -11.03 9.81 3.64
C GLU A 50 -9.77 8.97 3.35
N VAL A 51 -9.03 9.28 2.29
CA VAL A 51 -7.75 8.61 2.00
C VAL A 51 -6.71 8.92 3.08
N HIS A 52 -6.65 10.16 3.59
CA HIS A 52 -5.74 10.51 4.68
C HIS A 52 -6.05 9.74 5.96
N ASP A 53 -7.33 9.64 6.34
CA ASP A 53 -7.77 8.88 7.52
C ASP A 53 -7.43 7.39 7.35
N PHE A 54 -7.67 6.84 6.16
CA PHE A 54 -7.25 5.48 5.84
C PHE A 54 -5.74 5.27 6.00
N LEU A 55 -4.93 6.20 5.49
CA LEU A 55 -3.47 6.11 5.61
C LEU A 55 -3.02 6.09 7.08
N ASP A 56 -3.70 6.79 7.99
CA ASP A 56 -3.41 6.73 9.42
C ASP A 56 -3.69 5.32 9.99
N GLY A 57 -4.81 4.71 9.66
CA GLY A 57 -5.11 3.32 10.02
C GLY A 57 -4.13 2.32 9.40
N TRP A 58 -3.75 2.53 8.14
CA TRP A 58 -2.80 1.67 7.45
C TRP A 58 -1.38 1.74 8.07
N LEU A 59 -0.97 2.90 8.59
CA LEU A 59 0.28 3.04 9.32
C LEU A 59 0.33 2.17 10.57
N VAL A 60 -0.80 1.91 11.23
CA VAL A 60 -0.88 0.97 12.36
C VAL A 60 -0.46 -0.44 11.90
N VAL A 61 -0.91 -0.87 10.71
CA VAL A 61 -0.50 -2.16 10.13
C VAL A 61 1.00 -2.20 9.87
N VAL A 62 1.58 -1.11 9.35
CA VAL A 62 3.03 -1.00 9.07
C VAL A 62 3.85 -1.11 10.35
N ASP A 63 3.45 -0.36 11.38
CA ASP A 63 4.23 -0.19 12.61
C ASP A 63 4.06 -1.36 13.60
N THR A 64 3.01 -2.16 13.43
CA THR A 64 2.79 -3.38 14.21
C THR A 64 3.63 -4.51 13.64
N THR A 65 4.71 -4.90 14.34
CA THR A 65 5.66 -5.92 13.86
C THR A 65 5.29 -7.35 14.27
N ASP A 66 4.51 -7.51 15.34
CA ASP A 66 4.01 -8.82 15.76
C ASP A 66 2.97 -9.32 14.74
N PRO A 67 3.12 -10.55 14.20
CA PRO A 67 2.24 -11.09 13.16
C PRO A 67 0.76 -11.10 13.51
N ARG A 68 0.39 -11.47 14.73
CA ARG A 68 -1.03 -11.59 15.12
C ARG A 68 -1.71 -10.22 15.28
N PRO A 69 -1.21 -9.27 16.06
CA PRO A 69 -1.76 -7.92 16.11
C PRO A 69 -1.74 -7.19 14.76
N ARG A 70 -0.71 -7.44 13.91
CA ARG A 70 -0.68 -6.89 12.55
C ARG A 70 -1.84 -7.41 11.71
N ALA A 71 -2.10 -8.71 11.76
CA ALA A 71 -3.23 -9.31 11.05
C ALA A 71 -4.57 -8.77 11.57
N GLU A 72 -4.72 -8.57 12.88
CA GLU A 72 -5.92 -7.97 13.48
C GLU A 72 -6.13 -6.53 13.01
N ALA A 73 -5.09 -5.70 12.98
CA ALA A 73 -5.16 -4.33 12.46
C ALA A 73 -5.57 -4.31 10.98
N LEU A 74 -4.99 -5.19 10.16
CA LEU A 74 -5.36 -5.29 8.74
C LEU A 74 -6.78 -5.82 8.54
N ASN A 75 -7.23 -6.78 9.36
CA ASN A 75 -8.61 -7.27 9.32
C ASN A 75 -9.63 -6.17 9.65
N SER A 76 -9.29 -5.23 10.53
CA SER A 76 -10.14 -4.05 10.80
C SER A 76 -10.28 -3.18 9.56
N LEU A 77 -9.19 -2.91 8.83
CA LEU A 77 -9.24 -2.16 7.56
C LEU A 77 -10.03 -2.91 6.49
N LEU A 78 -9.86 -4.23 6.39
CA LEU A 78 -10.63 -5.05 5.44
C LEU A 78 -12.13 -5.01 5.75
N ALA A 79 -12.50 -5.11 7.03
CA ALA A 79 -13.90 -5.08 7.44
C ALA A 79 -14.56 -3.71 7.18
N GLU A 80 -13.80 -2.61 7.29
CA GLU A 80 -14.31 -1.25 7.09
C GLU A 80 -14.36 -0.85 5.61
N HIS A 81 -13.37 -1.24 4.83
CA HIS A 81 -13.16 -0.70 3.49
C HIS A 81 -13.41 -1.69 2.36
N ALA A 82 -13.28 -3.00 2.58
CA ALA A 82 -13.54 -4.01 1.56
C ALA A 82 -15.00 -4.50 1.62
N GLY A 83 -15.55 -4.79 0.44
CA GLY A 83 -16.85 -5.44 0.29
C GLY A 83 -16.71 -6.93 -0.06
N PRO A 84 -17.83 -7.65 -0.18
CA PRO A 84 -17.82 -9.02 -0.64
C PRO A 84 -17.22 -9.15 -2.04
N PRO A 85 -16.48 -10.24 -2.33
CA PRO A 85 -15.89 -10.46 -3.64
C PRO A 85 -16.98 -10.61 -4.71
N ARG A 86 -16.75 -10.00 -5.88
CA ARG A 86 -17.63 -10.09 -7.05
C ARG A 86 -16.82 -10.15 -8.34
N LEU A 87 -17.31 -10.90 -9.32
CA LEU A 87 -16.74 -10.92 -10.67
C LEU A 87 -17.19 -9.69 -11.46
N THR A 88 -16.29 -9.12 -12.24
CA THR A 88 -16.55 -8.02 -13.16
C THR A 88 -15.66 -8.15 -14.40
N ASP A 89 -16.07 -7.53 -15.52
CA ASP A 89 -15.37 -7.53 -16.82
C ASP A 89 -15.31 -6.15 -17.47
N HIS A 90 -15.44 -5.09 -16.67
CA HIS A 90 -15.56 -3.71 -17.17
C HIS A 90 -14.39 -3.23 -18.02
N ASP A 91 -13.24 -3.92 -17.97
CA ASP A 91 -12.04 -3.66 -18.78
C ASP A 91 -11.83 -4.72 -19.90
N GLY A 92 -12.85 -5.55 -20.16
CA GLY A 92 -12.79 -6.63 -21.14
C GLY A 92 -12.12 -7.90 -20.65
N HIS A 93 -11.74 -7.99 -19.37
CA HIS A 93 -11.17 -9.17 -18.74
C HIS A 93 -11.88 -9.48 -17.42
N TRP A 94 -12.28 -10.73 -17.22
CA TRP A 94 -12.88 -11.18 -15.96
C TRP A 94 -11.89 -11.08 -14.81
N HIS A 95 -12.27 -10.33 -13.77
CA HIS A 95 -11.48 -10.18 -12.55
C HIS A 95 -12.37 -10.00 -11.31
N VAL A 96 -11.76 -10.04 -10.12
CA VAL A 96 -12.48 -9.94 -8.85
C VAL A 96 -12.34 -8.55 -8.27
N HIS A 97 -13.48 -7.89 -8.00
CA HIS A 97 -13.57 -6.72 -7.15
C HIS A 97 -13.95 -7.08 -5.73
N TYR A 98 -13.47 -6.31 -4.78
CA TYR A 98 -13.83 -6.36 -3.36
C TYR A 98 -14.53 -5.06 -2.94
N ARG A 99 -15.36 -4.52 -3.81
CA ARG A 99 -16.17 -3.31 -3.63
C ARG A 99 -17.38 -3.33 -4.57
N ALA A 100 -18.37 -2.47 -4.32
CA ALA A 100 -19.40 -2.15 -5.31
C ALA A 100 -18.80 -1.30 -6.46
N ASP A 101 -19.51 -1.19 -7.59
CA ASP A 101 -19.03 -0.43 -8.75
C ASP A 101 -19.27 1.09 -8.60
N ASP A 102 -20.31 1.47 -7.86
CA ASP A 102 -20.80 2.85 -7.69
C ASP A 102 -20.27 3.52 -6.41
N VAL A 103 -19.09 3.16 -5.96
CA VAL A 103 -18.44 3.75 -4.78
C VAL A 103 -17.70 5.04 -5.12
N THR A 104 -17.41 5.88 -4.11
CA THR A 104 -16.54 7.07 -4.23
C THR A 104 -15.12 6.71 -4.66
N PHE A 105 -14.35 7.71 -5.08
CA PHE A 105 -12.95 7.49 -5.43
C PHE A 105 -12.13 7.01 -4.22
N ALA A 106 -12.36 7.59 -3.03
CA ALA A 106 -11.72 7.13 -1.81
C ALA A 106 -12.05 5.66 -1.49
N ARG A 107 -13.33 5.27 -1.58
CA ARG A 107 -13.76 3.88 -1.35
C ARG A 107 -13.16 2.89 -2.33
N LEU A 108 -12.95 3.30 -3.59
CA LEU A 108 -12.20 2.50 -4.56
C LEU A 108 -10.77 2.26 -4.08
N LEU A 109 -10.08 3.33 -3.69
CA LEU A 109 -8.67 3.27 -3.27
C LEU A 109 -8.51 2.48 -1.96
N THR A 110 -9.32 2.77 -0.94
CA THR A 110 -9.20 2.14 0.37
C THR A 110 -9.50 0.65 0.34
N ALA A 111 -10.48 0.22 -0.46
CA ALA A 111 -10.74 -1.20 -0.72
C ALA A 111 -9.55 -1.87 -1.44
N MET A 112 -9.03 -1.23 -2.50
CA MET A 112 -7.88 -1.73 -3.26
C MET A 112 -6.62 -1.84 -2.38
N PHE A 113 -6.35 -0.85 -1.53
CA PHE A 113 -5.19 -0.82 -0.64
C PHE A 113 -5.29 -1.87 0.48
N SER A 114 -6.46 -2.03 1.10
CA SER A 114 -6.69 -3.03 2.14
C SER A 114 -6.50 -4.44 1.60
N VAL A 115 -7.17 -4.76 0.50
CA VAL A 115 -7.08 -6.08 -0.14
C VAL A 115 -5.68 -6.32 -0.73
N GLY A 116 -5.10 -5.33 -1.41
CA GLY A 116 -3.75 -5.42 -1.96
C GLY A 116 -2.69 -5.66 -0.89
N THR A 117 -2.81 -5.01 0.27
CA THR A 117 -1.93 -5.25 1.43
C THR A 117 -2.11 -6.67 1.96
N ALA A 118 -3.34 -7.13 2.12
CA ALA A 118 -3.63 -8.49 2.59
C ALA A 118 -3.06 -9.55 1.65
N LEU A 119 -3.26 -9.42 0.35
CA LEU A 119 -2.72 -10.32 -0.66
C LEU A 119 -1.18 -10.31 -0.65
N HIS A 120 -0.55 -9.13 -0.58
CA HIS A 120 0.90 -9.01 -0.49
C HIS A 120 1.47 -9.76 0.72
N LEU A 121 0.90 -9.53 1.91
CA LEU A 121 1.36 -10.17 3.15
C LEU A 121 1.07 -11.68 3.17
N THR A 122 0.00 -12.13 2.55
CA THR A 122 -0.34 -13.56 2.44
C THR A 122 0.58 -14.29 1.48
N GLU A 123 0.87 -13.70 0.31
CA GLU A 123 1.70 -14.35 -0.72
C GLU A 123 3.19 -14.30 -0.40
N ARG A 124 3.66 -13.21 0.19
CA ARG A 124 5.10 -12.96 0.36
C ARG A 124 5.60 -13.12 1.77
N GLY A 125 4.71 -13.05 2.76
CA GLY A 125 5.03 -13.16 4.19
C GLY A 125 4.56 -11.94 4.97
N ILE A 126 4.12 -12.18 6.20
CA ILE A 126 3.53 -11.18 7.09
C ILE A 126 4.49 -10.04 7.46
N ASP A 127 5.78 -10.24 7.32
CA ASP A 127 6.88 -9.31 7.62
C ASP A 127 7.33 -8.47 6.42
N ARG A 128 6.67 -8.63 5.25
CA ARG A 128 7.07 -8.00 3.98
C ARG A 128 6.66 -6.53 3.80
N LEU A 129 6.16 -5.91 4.83
CA LEU A 129 5.83 -4.49 4.88
C LEU A 129 6.54 -3.89 6.11
N ALA A 130 7.41 -2.89 5.89
CA ALA A 130 8.26 -2.39 6.97
C ALA A 130 8.72 -0.94 6.75
N ARG A 131 9.19 -0.32 7.82
CA ARG A 131 9.99 0.91 7.75
C ARG A 131 11.45 0.62 7.42
N CYS A 132 12.08 1.56 6.74
CA CYS A 132 13.51 1.48 6.40
C CYS A 132 14.38 1.45 7.65
N ALA A 133 15.26 0.45 7.77
CA ALA A 133 16.19 0.31 8.89
C ALA A 133 17.40 1.27 8.84
N ALA A 134 17.49 2.15 7.84
CA ALA A 134 18.56 3.14 7.79
C ALA A 134 18.34 4.23 8.83
N HIS A 135 19.39 4.57 9.56
CA HIS A 135 19.35 5.67 10.53
C HIS A 135 18.82 6.97 9.90
N ASN A 136 17.89 7.63 10.58
CA ASN A 136 17.22 8.84 10.11
C ASN A 136 16.45 8.67 8.78
N CYS A 137 15.85 7.50 8.55
CA CYS A 137 14.96 7.25 7.44
C CYS A 137 13.62 6.70 7.97
N THR A 138 12.54 7.40 7.68
CA THR A 138 11.18 7.03 8.09
C THR A 138 10.37 6.36 6.98
N GLN A 139 10.98 6.18 5.80
CA GLN A 139 10.31 5.64 4.61
C GLN A 139 9.81 4.22 4.83
N ILE A 140 8.60 3.97 4.37
CA ILE A 140 7.95 2.67 4.34
C ILE A 140 8.24 2.01 2.99
N PHE A 141 8.32 0.69 2.96
CA PHE A 141 8.41 -0.06 1.71
C PHE A 141 7.70 -1.42 1.84
N ALA A 142 7.12 -1.87 0.76
CA ALA A 142 6.76 -3.26 0.58
C ALA A 142 7.97 -4.03 0.03
N ASP A 143 8.28 -5.18 0.62
CA ASP A 143 9.33 -6.04 0.10
C ASP A 143 8.77 -6.97 -0.97
N THR A 144 8.89 -6.57 -2.21
CA THR A 144 8.52 -7.33 -3.40
C THR A 144 9.65 -8.25 -3.90
N THR A 145 10.80 -8.29 -3.23
CA THR A 145 11.92 -9.14 -3.64
C THR A 145 11.62 -10.62 -3.43
N ARG A 146 12.19 -11.46 -4.29
CA ARG A 146 11.96 -12.92 -4.25
C ARG A 146 12.38 -13.56 -2.92
N ASN A 147 13.49 -13.09 -2.35
CA ASN A 147 14.12 -13.69 -1.16
C ASN A 147 13.72 -13.02 0.17
N GLY A 148 12.95 -11.93 0.16
CA GLY A 148 12.42 -11.28 1.36
C GLY A 148 13.46 -10.68 2.30
N ARG A 149 14.56 -10.25 1.78
CA ARG A 149 15.67 -9.72 2.59
C ARG A 149 15.84 -8.22 2.47
N LYS A 150 14.88 -7.52 1.89
CA LYS A 150 14.93 -6.07 1.79
C LYS A 150 14.77 -5.45 3.18
N THR A 151 15.77 -4.74 3.61
CA THR A 151 15.83 -4.07 4.93
C THR A 151 15.80 -2.54 4.78
N TYR A 152 16.11 -2.04 3.58
CA TYR A 152 16.22 -0.62 3.28
C TYR A 152 15.30 -0.24 2.11
N CYS A 153 14.67 0.95 2.19
CA CYS A 153 13.76 1.41 1.14
C CYS A 153 14.44 1.63 -0.22
N SER A 154 15.75 1.91 -0.23
CA SER A 154 16.49 2.22 -1.45
C SER A 154 17.95 1.78 -1.38
N PRO A 155 18.65 1.63 -2.54
CA PRO A 155 20.10 1.40 -2.61
C PRO A 155 20.91 2.47 -1.86
N ARG A 156 20.46 3.74 -1.89
CA ARG A 156 21.11 4.85 -1.18
C ARG A 156 21.10 4.61 0.34
N CYS A 157 19.97 4.17 0.90
CA CYS A 157 19.86 3.85 2.33
C CYS A 157 20.72 2.64 2.71
N ASN A 158 20.75 1.61 1.87
CA ASN A 158 21.62 0.46 2.06
C ASN A 158 23.11 0.85 2.10
N ASN A 159 23.57 1.61 1.11
CA ASN A 159 24.97 2.06 1.02
C ASN A 159 25.35 2.95 2.21
N ARG A 160 24.50 3.92 2.58
CA ARG A 160 24.71 4.78 3.75
C ARG A 160 24.87 3.96 5.03
N SER A 161 24.03 2.94 5.21
CA SER A 161 24.06 2.06 6.36
C SER A 161 25.31 1.16 6.37
N ALA A 162 25.77 0.69 5.20
CA ALA A 162 27.00 -0.09 5.07
C ALA A 162 28.24 0.73 5.47
N VAL A 163 28.35 1.96 4.96
CA VAL A 163 29.44 2.89 5.33
C VAL A 163 29.46 3.17 6.84
N ARG A 164 28.27 3.41 7.43
CA ARG A 164 28.17 3.64 8.87
C ARG A 164 28.64 2.46 9.69
N ARG A 165 28.23 1.22 9.33
CA ARG A 165 28.70 -0.02 10.00
C ARG A 165 30.20 -0.20 9.87
N HIS A 166 30.78 0.12 8.72
CA HIS A 166 32.24 0.03 8.52
C HIS A 166 32.99 0.99 9.44
N ARG A 167 32.56 2.27 9.48
CA ARG A 167 33.18 3.30 10.36
C ARG A 167 33.04 3.00 11.85
N ALA A 168 32.01 2.30 12.28
CA ALA A 168 31.81 1.92 13.68
C ALA A 168 32.68 0.71 14.12
N ARG A 169 33.33 0.03 13.17
CA ARG A 169 34.23 -1.10 13.43
C ARG A 169 35.71 -0.75 13.30
N ALA A 170 36.02 0.39 12.72
CA ALA A 170 37.36 0.96 12.59
C ALA A 170 37.71 1.85 13.78
#